data_79853a1fc806571cd954247ca6947caa
#
_entry.id   79853a1fc806571cd954247ca6947caa
#
_cell.length_a   1.000
_cell.length_b   1.000
_cell.length_c   1.000
_cell.angle_alpha   90.00
_cell.angle_beta   90.00
_cell.angle_gamma   90.00
#
_symmetry.space_group_name_H-M   'P 1'
#
loop_
_entity.id
_entity.type
_entity.pdbx_description
1 polymer ?
#
loop_
_entity_poly.entity_id
_entity_poly.type
_entity_poly.pdbx_seq_one_letter_code
_entity_poly.pdbx_strand_id
1 'polypeptide(L)'
;MLKIFNLKIPETIRDKCLLISKLDKKRQEIIFGQKDAKLKDVLNRKYTLPFLFNIEKKEKNRLLKILSSNSLTLQEGGRVSNLCDNVNKVKSMNKVIRILKKTKDKIKTIAVGDNYNDLDMLKNCDVPCLVFNDQFKLDQINIDNLIFSNKPSPEGWADVIKKALAKLKYNV
;
A
#
# COMPACT_ATOMS: atom_id res chain seq x y z
N MET A 1 -9.14 -9.91 11.39
CA MET A 1 -9.73 -8.68 10.81
C MET A 1 -11.25 -8.77 10.62
N LEU A 2 -11.81 -9.81 10.00
CA LEU A 2 -13.28 -9.96 9.80
C LEU A 2 -14.10 -9.83 11.09
N LYS A 3 -13.65 -10.46 12.19
CA LYS A 3 -14.31 -10.36 13.50
C LYS A 3 -14.40 -8.91 13.98
N ILE A 4 -13.33 -8.14 13.83
CA ILE A 4 -13.28 -6.71 14.19
C ILE A 4 -14.23 -5.91 13.29
N PHE A 5 -14.23 -6.16 11.99
CA PHE A 5 -15.15 -5.53 11.03
C PHE A 5 -16.62 -5.70 11.47
N ASN A 6 -17.02 -6.94 11.81
CA ASN A 6 -18.39 -7.22 12.22
C ASN A 6 -18.77 -6.57 13.56
N LEU A 7 -17.83 -6.44 14.49
CA LEU A 7 -18.10 -5.88 15.83
C LEU A 7 -18.08 -4.35 15.85
N LYS A 8 -17.22 -3.71 15.04
CA LYS A 8 -16.93 -2.28 15.15
C LYS A 8 -17.57 -1.42 14.07
N ILE A 9 -17.88 -2.00 12.91
CA ILE A 9 -18.49 -1.25 11.81
C ILE A 9 -20.01 -1.42 11.86
N PRO A 10 -20.79 -0.32 11.86
CA PRO A 10 -22.25 -0.38 11.83
C PRO A 10 -22.77 -1.18 10.62
N GLU A 11 -23.84 -1.92 10.82
CA GLU A 11 -24.46 -2.76 9.79
C GLU A 11 -24.79 -1.96 8.51
N THR A 12 -25.35 -0.77 8.67
CA THR A 12 -25.67 0.14 7.56
C THR A 12 -24.50 0.49 6.64
N ILE A 13 -23.26 0.41 7.16
CA ILE A 13 -22.04 0.61 6.38
C ILE A 13 -21.50 -0.73 5.89
N ARG A 14 -21.60 -1.79 6.72
CA ARG A 14 -21.13 -3.14 6.35
C ARG A 14 -21.84 -3.68 5.12
N ASP A 15 -23.13 -3.45 5.00
CA ASP A 15 -23.97 -3.92 3.89
C ASP A 15 -23.56 -3.29 2.54
N LYS A 16 -22.91 -2.13 2.60
CA LYS A 16 -22.35 -1.45 1.43
C LYS A 16 -20.90 -1.84 1.13
N CYS A 17 -20.29 -2.67 1.97
CA CYS A 17 -18.94 -3.21 1.80
C CYS A 17 -19.02 -4.64 1.28
N LEU A 18 -18.78 -4.82 -0.01
CA LEU A 18 -18.78 -6.13 -0.62
C LEU A 18 -17.46 -6.85 -0.31
N LEU A 19 -17.49 -7.74 0.68
CA LEU A 19 -16.31 -8.53 1.06
C LEU A 19 -15.88 -9.45 -0.08
N ILE A 20 -14.62 -9.37 -0.46
CA ILE A 20 -14.09 -10.19 -1.56
C ILE A 20 -14.23 -11.70 -1.26
N SER A 21 -14.07 -12.09 0.00
CA SER A 21 -14.24 -13.49 0.42
C SER A 21 -15.65 -14.07 0.23
N LYS A 22 -16.66 -13.20 0.05
CA LYS A 22 -18.06 -13.61 -0.22
C LYS A 22 -18.39 -13.69 -1.71
N LEU A 23 -17.49 -13.28 -2.58
CA LEU A 23 -17.67 -13.37 -4.03
C LEU A 23 -17.39 -14.79 -4.52
N ASP A 24 -17.98 -15.14 -5.66
CA ASP A 24 -17.63 -16.34 -6.39
C ASP A 24 -16.17 -16.30 -6.92
N LYS A 25 -15.61 -17.48 -7.17
CA LYS A 25 -14.20 -17.61 -7.60
C LYS A 25 -13.91 -16.81 -8.86
N LYS A 26 -14.81 -16.79 -9.83
CA LYS A 26 -14.61 -16.08 -11.12
C LYS A 26 -14.48 -14.57 -10.92
N ARG A 27 -15.32 -13.97 -10.07
CA ARG A 27 -15.21 -12.54 -9.71
C ARG A 27 -13.94 -12.24 -8.95
N GLN A 28 -13.53 -13.11 -8.01
CA GLN A 28 -12.27 -12.97 -7.29
C GLN A 28 -11.06 -12.99 -8.25
N GLU A 29 -11.06 -13.90 -9.22
CA GLU A 29 -10.02 -14.00 -10.24
C GLU A 29 -9.92 -12.72 -11.10
N ILE A 30 -11.07 -12.17 -11.50
CA ILE A 30 -11.12 -10.92 -12.28
C ILE A 30 -10.55 -9.76 -11.46
N ILE A 31 -10.99 -9.59 -10.21
CA ILE A 31 -10.57 -8.47 -9.35
C ILE A 31 -9.06 -8.51 -9.09
N PHE A 32 -8.51 -9.67 -8.78
CA PHE A 32 -7.09 -9.77 -8.46
C PHE A 32 -6.19 -10.05 -9.66
N GLY A 33 -6.76 -10.46 -10.80
CA GLY A 33 -5.96 -10.90 -11.96
C GLY A 33 -5.11 -12.13 -11.66
N GLN A 34 -5.55 -12.98 -10.70
CA GLN A 34 -4.83 -14.17 -10.25
C GLN A 34 -5.77 -15.37 -10.25
N LYS A 35 -5.21 -16.58 -10.50
CA LYS A 35 -5.94 -17.85 -10.52
C LYS A 35 -5.33 -18.85 -9.55
N ASP A 36 -6.11 -19.88 -9.22
CA ASP A 36 -5.72 -21.09 -8.49
C ASP A 36 -4.90 -20.83 -7.20
N ALA A 37 -3.69 -21.36 -7.08
CA ALA A 37 -2.85 -21.22 -5.90
C ALA A 37 -2.55 -19.76 -5.58
N LYS A 38 -2.23 -18.94 -6.59
CA LYS A 38 -1.95 -17.51 -6.41
C LYS A 38 -3.17 -16.74 -5.91
N LEU A 39 -4.38 -17.07 -6.38
CA LEU A 39 -5.60 -16.48 -5.84
C LEU A 39 -5.80 -16.87 -4.37
N LYS A 40 -5.58 -18.14 -4.02
CA LYS A 40 -5.68 -18.62 -2.64
C LYS A 40 -4.73 -17.86 -1.70
N ASP A 41 -3.48 -17.62 -2.13
CA ASP A 41 -2.51 -16.85 -1.36
C ASP A 41 -2.96 -15.40 -1.17
N VAL A 42 -3.48 -14.76 -2.21
CA VAL A 42 -4.00 -13.38 -2.15
C VAL A 42 -5.20 -13.27 -1.22
N LEU A 43 -6.04 -14.30 -1.11
CA LEU A 43 -7.21 -14.33 -0.24
C LEU A 43 -6.87 -14.70 1.21
N ASN A 44 -5.79 -15.46 1.46
CA ASN A 44 -5.37 -15.91 2.78
C ASN A 44 -4.67 -14.79 3.57
N ARG A 45 -5.42 -13.75 3.92
CA ARG A 45 -4.91 -12.55 4.60
C ARG A 45 -5.21 -12.56 6.09
N LYS A 46 -4.18 -12.53 6.93
CA LYS A 46 -4.33 -12.45 8.39
C LYS A 46 -4.63 -11.02 8.88
N TYR A 47 -3.98 -10.03 8.29
CA TYR A 47 -3.89 -8.67 8.83
C TYR A 47 -4.71 -7.64 8.05
N THR A 48 -5.25 -8.01 6.90
CA THR A 48 -6.09 -7.13 6.07
C THR A 48 -7.38 -7.82 5.69
N LEU A 49 -8.43 -7.04 5.50
CA LEU A 49 -9.72 -7.49 4.99
C LEU A 49 -10.04 -6.73 3.71
N PRO A 50 -9.91 -7.37 2.54
CA PRO A 50 -10.20 -6.73 1.26
C PRO A 50 -11.70 -6.69 0.98
N PHE A 51 -12.19 -5.56 0.47
CA PHE A 51 -13.57 -5.38 0.04
C PHE A 51 -13.68 -4.31 -1.06
N LEU A 52 -14.81 -4.31 -1.75
CA LEU A 52 -15.22 -3.25 -2.65
C LEU A 52 -16.19 -2.33 -1.94
N PHE A 53 -16.05 -1.05 -2.18
CA PHE A 53 -16.93 -0.02 -1.65
C PHE A 53 -17.94 0.42 -2.71
N ASN A 54 -19.18 0.52 -2.29
CA ASN A 54 -20.24 1.22 -3.04
C ASN A 54 -20.94 2.19 -2.10
N ILE A 55 -20.19 3.22 -1.65
CA ILE A 55 -20.69 4.22 -0.70
C ILE A 55 -20.37 5.63 -1.14
N GLU A 56 -21.23 6.58 -0.74
CA GLU A 56 -21.03 7.99 -0.96
C GLU A 56 -19.88 8.56 -0.10
N LYS A 57 -19.33 9.69 -0.50
CA LYS A 57 -18.25 10.40 0.20
C LYS A 57 -18.58 10.66 1.68
N LYS A 58 -19.84 11.02 1.99
CA LYS A 58 -20.30 11.28 3.36
C LYS A 58 -20.21 10.03 4.24
N GLU A 59 -20.63 8.90 3.72
CA GLU A 59 -20.59 7.61 4.45
C GLU A 59 -19.15 7.11 4.60
N LYS A 60 -18.33 7.30 3.59
CA LYS A 60 -16.90 7.01 3.67
C LYS A 60 -16.22 7.80 4.80
N ASN A 61 -16.51 9.11 4.90
CA ASN A 61 -15.99 9.93 5.99
C ASN A 61 -16.45 9.46 7.36
N ARG A 62 -17.70 9.00 7.49
CA ARG A 62 -18.21 8.38 8.71
C ARG A 62 -17.46 7.11 9.06
N LEU A 63 -17.24 6.24 8.07
CA LEU A 63 -16.44 5.02 8.26
C LEU A 63 -15.03 5.34 8.72
N LEU A 64 -14.34 6.29 8.08
CA LEU A 64 -12.98 6.68 8.44
C LEU A 64 -12.88 7.17 9.90
N LYS A 65 -13.88 7.92 10.40
CA LYS A 65 -13.94 8.32 11.80
C LYS A 65 -14.08 7.11 12.74
N ILE A 66 -14.97 6.17 12.41
CA ILE A 66 -15.16 4.94 13.20
C ILE A 66 -13.87 4.10 13.20
N LEU A 67 -13.20 3.98 12.07
CA LEU A 67 -11.94 3.25 11.98
C LEU A 67 -10.86 3.89 12.84
N SER A 68 -10.68 5.18 12.73
CA SER A 68 -9.68 5.94 13.51
C SER A 68 -9.88 5.77 15.01
N SER A 69 -11.12 5.87 15.51
CA SER A 69 -11.43 5.67 16.94
C SER A 69 -11.20 4.24 17.43
N ASN A 70 -11.05 3.27 16.53
CA ASN A 70 -10.75 1.86 16.84
C ASN A 70 -9.33 1.44 16.46
N SER A 71 -8.42 2.40 16.23
CA SER A 71 -7.04 2.14 15.77
C SER A 71 -6.95 1.32 14.48
N LEU A 72 -7.95 1.48 13.62
CA LEU A 72 -8.03 0.84 12.31
C LEU A 72 -7.82 1.89 11.21
N THR A 73 -7.41 1.44 10.05
CA THR A 73 -7.27 2.28 8.86
C THR A 73 -7.85 1.60 7.63
N LEU A 74 -8.27 2.43 6.68
CA LEU A 74 -8.66 2.03 5.35
C LEU A 74 -7.52 2.38 4.39
N GLN A 75 -6.95 1.37 3.75
CA GLN A 75 -5.98 1.55 2.68
C GLN A 75 -6.67 1.31 1.35
N GLU A 76 -6.68 2.33 0.50
CA GLU A 76 -7.23 2.23 -0.85
C GLU A 76 -6.12 1.82 -1.82
N GLY A 77 -6.29 0.67 -2.44
CA GLY A 77 -5.43 0.19 -3.52
C GLY A 77 -6.13 0.37 -4.88
N GLY A 78 -5.40 0.17 -5.97
CA GLY A 78 -5.96 0.31 -7.31
C GLY A 78 -7.10 -0.66 -7.66
N ARG A 79 -7.28 -1.75 -6.90
CA ARG A 79 -8.30 -2.77 -7.19
C ARG A 79 -9.31 -2.98 -6.07
N VAL A 80 -8.88 -2.89 -4.83
CA VAL A 80 -9.72 -3.13 -3.64
C VAL A 80 -9.34 -2.18 -2.52
N SER A 81 -10.29 -1.90 -1.64
CA SER A 81 -10.02 -1.27 -0.36
C SER A 81 -9.69 -2.33 0.69
N ASN A 82 -8.78 -2.03 1.59
CA ASN A 82 -8.35 -2.94 2.63
C ASN A 82 -8.56 -2.31 4.01
N LEU A 83 -9.33 -2.97 4.85
CA LEU A 83 -9.33 -2.68 6.28
C LEU A 83 -8.12 -3.34 6.93
N CYS A 84 -7.36 -2.59 7.72
CA CYS A 84 -6.20 -3.09 8.45
C CYS A 84 -5.99 -2.32 9.75
N ASP A 85 -5.05 -2.78 10.57
CA ASP A 85 -4.58 -2.02 11.73
C ASP A 85 -3.95 -0.69 11.27
N ASN A 86 -3.82 0.27 12.18
CA ASN A 86 -3.19 1.56 11.89
C ASN A 86 -1.67 1.41 11.65
N VAL A 87 -1.35 0.72 10.57
CA VAL A 87 0.01 0.53 10.06
C VAL A 87 0.15 1.21 8.70
N ASN A 88 1.32 1.75 8.44
CA ASN A 88 1.68 2.27 7.14
C ASN A 88 3.11 1.86 6.76
N LYS A 89 3.49 2.10 5.51
CA LYS A 89 4.80 1.71 4.99
C LYS A 89 5.95 2.38 5.75
N VAL A 90 5.79 3.63 6.18
CA VAL A 90 6.80 4.36 6.97
C VAL A 90 7.02 3.73 8.33
N LYS A 91 5.96 3.44 9.08
CA LYS A 91 6.07 2.79 10.39
C LYS A 91 6.77 1.45 10.29
N SER A 92 6.43 0.67 9.27
CA SER A 92 7.04 -0.65 9.01
C SER A 92 8.51 -0.51 8.63
N MET A 93 8.85 0.41 7.71
CA MET A 93 10.23 0.71 7.32
C MET A 93 11.06 1.15 8.54
N ASN A 94 10.57 2.09 9.33
CA ASN A 94 11.28 2.60 10.51
C ASN A 94 11.49 1.50 11.57
N LYS A 95 10.54 0.56 11.72
CA LYS A 95 10.71 -0.59 12.59
C LYS A 95 11.84 -1.51 12.12
N VAL A 96 11.90 -1.81 10.82
CA VAL A 96 12.97 -2.61 10.22
C VAL A 96 14.32 -1.90 10.38
N ILE A 97 14.41 -0.62 10.06
CA ILE A 97 15.63 0.18 10.23
C ILE A 97 16.13 0.13 11.68
N ARG A 98 15.20 0.29 12.65
CA ARG A 98 15.55 0.22 14.08
C ARG A 98 16.13 -1.15 14.49
N ILE A 99 15.60 -2.24 13.93
CA ILE A 99 16.12 -3.59 14.18
C ILE A 99 17.52 -3.73 13.57
N LEU A 100 17.70 -3.30 12.32
CA LEU A 100 18.99 -3.40 11.64
C LEU A 100 20.09 -2.55 12.29
N LYS A 101 19.74 -1.35 12.78
CA LYS A 101 20.69 -0.48 13.51
C LYS A 101 21.28 -1.09 14.78
N LYS A 102 20.72 -2.19 15.30
CA LYS A 102 21.32 -2.93 16.41
C LYS A 102 22.58 -3.71 16.02
N THR A 103 22.73 -4.01 14.75
CA THR A 103 23.81 -4.85 14.21
C THR A 103 24.62 -4.19 13.10
N LYS A 104 24.20 -3.01 12.63
CA LYS A 104 24.83 -2.28 11.52
C LYS A 104 24.97 -0.80 11.86
N ASP A 105 26.17 -0.27 11.78
CA ASP A 105 26.47 1.12 12.12
C ASP A 105 25.96 2.11 11.07
N LYS A 106 26.00 1.73 9.81
CA LYS A 106 25.59 2.56 8.70
C LYS A 106 24.52 1.87 7.86
N ILE A 107 23.33 2.49 7.78
CA ILE A 107 22.23 2.01 6.95
C ILE A 107 21.82 3.15 6.03
N LYS A 108 21.71 2.84 4.74
CA LYS A 108 21.07 3.69 3.74
C LYS A 108 19.80 3.02 3.24
N THR A 109 18.78 3.82 3.03
CA THR A 109 17.47 3.35 2.62
C THR A 109 17.13 3.84 1.22
N ILE A 110 16.73 2.92 0.35
CA ILE A 110 16.14 3.22 -0.95
C ILE A 110 14.67 2.84 -0.85
N ALA A 111 13.77 3.78 -1.08
CA ALA A 111 12.35 3.48 -1.17
C ALA A 111 11.90 3.62 -2.62
N VAL A 112 11.14 2.64 -3.11
CA VAL A 112 10.57 2.66 -4.45
C VAL A 112 9.06 2.60 -4.35
N GLY A 113 8.37 3.48 -5.05
CA GLY A 113 6.92 3.54 -5.09
C GLY A 113 6.41 3.96 -6.47
N ASP A 114 5.13 3.75 -6.70
CA ASP A 114 4.43 4.10 -7.94
C ASP A 114 3.06 4.74 -7.70
N ASN A 115 2.70 4.99 -6.42
CA ASN A 115 1.36 5.46 -6.08
C ASN A 115 1.35 6.42 -4.87
N TYR A 116 0.24 7.11 -4.64
CA TYR A 116 0.04 8.06 -3.54
C TYR A 116 0.28 7.45 -2.15
N ASN A 117 -0.04 6.16 -1.95
CA ASN A 117 0.19 5.46 -0.69
C ASN A 117 1.68 5.19 -0.38
N ASP A 118 2.58 5.48 -1.32
CA ASP A 118 4.03 5.35 -1.17
C ASP A 118 4.70 6.67 -0.77
N LEU A 119 4.03 7.81 -0.99
CA LEU A 119 4.63 9.14 -0.81
C LEU A 119 5.25 9.35 0.57
N ASP A 120 4.57 8.92 1.63
CA ASP A 120 5.10 9.06 2.97
C ASP A 120 6.40 8.25 3.16
N MET A 121 6.46 7.05 2.58
CA MET A 121 7.66 6.22 2.62
C MET A 121 8.80 6.87 1.82
N LEU A 122 8.51 7.43 0.64
CA LEU A 122 9.48 8.15 -0.18
C LEU A 122 10.03 9.38 0.52
N LYS A 123 9.19 10.15 1.22
CA LYS A 123 9.61 11.32 2.01
C LYS A 123 10.48 10.98 3.23
N ASN A 124 10.48 9.73 3.68
CA ASN A 124 11.15 9.29 4.89
C ASN A 124 12.32 8.33 4.65
N CYS A 125 12.88 8.29 3.45
CA CYS A 125 14.05 7.48 3.09
C CYS A 125 15.24 8.35 2.63
N ASP A 126 16.42 7.76 2.55
CA ASP A 126 17.62 8.48 2.06
C ASP A 126 17.59 8.71 0.55
N VAL A 127 17.07 7.77 -0.22
CA VAL A 127 16.99 7.83 -1.68
C VAL A 127 15.58 7.49 -2.14
N PRO A 128 14.73 8.49 -2.36
CA PRO A 128 13.38 8.29 -2.88
C PRO A 128 13.40 7.99 -4.38
N CYS A 129 12.64 6.97 -4.78
CA CYS A 129 12.53 6.52 -6.15
C CYS A 129 11.06 6.36 -6.55
N LEU A 130 10.66 7.00 -7.63
CA LEU A 130 9.30 6.94 -8.15
C LEU A 130 9.31 6.30 -9.53
N VAL A 131 8.45 5.31 -9.71
CA VAL A 131 8.24 4.62 -10.99
C VAL A 131 6.97 5.18 -11.64
N PHE A 132 7.01 5.31 -12.95
CA PHE A 132 5.86 5.80 -13.72
C PHE A 132 4.61 4.94 -13.48
N ASN A 133 3.51 5.65 -13.24
CA ASN A 133 2.17 5.09 -13.19
C ASN A 133 1.24 6.14 -13.81
N ASP A 134 0.44 5.75 -14.80
CA ASP A 134 -0.47 6.62 -15.55
C ASP A 134 -1.57 7.29 -14.68
N GLN A 135 -1.87 6.68 -13.54
CA GLN A 135 -2.82 7.22 -12.56
C GLN A 135 -2.21 8.26 -11.61
N PHE A 136 -0.92 8.56 -11.76
CA PHE A 136 -0.16 9.36 -10.81
C PHE A 136 0.29 10.69 -11.43
N LYS A 137 -0.11 11.82 -10.84
CA LYS A 137 0.25 13.16 -11.31
C LYS A 137 1.53 13.64 -10.64
N LEU A 138 2.63 13.69 -11.39
CA LEU A 138 3.97 14.09 -10.93
C LEU A 138 4.07 15.55 -10.49
N ASP A 139 3.34 16.44 -11.13
CA ASP A 139 3.31 17.88 -10.88
C ASP A 139 2.86 18.26 -9.45
N GLN A 140 2.24 17.33 -8.75
CA GLN A 140 1.78 17.50 -7.37
C GLN A 140 2.75 16.95 -6.32
N ILE A 141 3.92 16.44 -6.74
CA ILE A 141 4.86 15.78 -5.83
C ILE A 141 6.03 16.69 -5.53
N ASN A 142 6.16 17.04 -4.25
CA ASN A 142 7.33 17.74 -3.74
C ASN A 142 8.12 16.79 -2.82
N ILE A 143 9.16 16.16 -3.39
CA ILE A 143 10.09 15.28 -2.66
C ILE A 143 11.50 15.60 -3.13
N ASP A 144 12.34 16.03 -2.20
CA ASP A 144 13.72 16.39 -2.49
C ASP A 144 14.51 15.18 -3.00
N ASN A 145 15.37 15.43 -3.99
CA ASN A 145 16.26 14.42 -4.57
C ASN A 145 15.56 13.17 -5.13
N LEU A 146 14.30 13.29 -5.53
CA LEU A 146 13.52 12.22 -6.11
C LEU A 146 14.17 11.71 -7.41
N ILE A 147 14.43 10.41 -7.46
CA ILE A 147 14.81 9.71 -8.68
C ILE A 147 13.53 9.22 -9.36
N PHE A 148 13.34 9.59 -10.61
CA PHE A 148 12.15 9.21 -11.36
C PHE A 148 12.52 8.39 -12.61
N SER A 149 11.68 7.44 -12.96
CA SER A 149 11.65 6.75 -14.23
C SER A 149 10.33 6.99 -14.96
N ASN A 150 10.40 7.37 -16.23
CA ASN A 150 9.23 7.50 -17.10
C ASN A 150 8.75 6.17 -17.70
N LYS A 151 9.37 5.07 -17.29
CA LYS A 151 8.99 3.71 -17.69
C LYS A 151 8.12 3.08 -16.60
N PRO A 152 7.11 2.27 -16.95
CA PRO A 152 6.35 1.49 -16.00
C PRO A 152 7.18 0.33 -15.43
N SER A 153 6.69 -0.31 -14.37
CA SER A 153 7.25 -1.57 -13.89
C SER A 153 7.07 -2.70 -14.95
N PRO A 154 8.05 -3.62 -15.07
CA PRO A 154 9.23 -3.78 -14.20
C PRO A 154 10.44 -2.92 -14.62
N GLU A 155 10.50 -2.40 -15.86
CA GLU A 155 11.66 -1.67 -16.41
C GLU A 155 11.94 -0.38 -15.61
N GLY A 156 10.90 0.36 -15.25
CA GLY A 156 11.01 1.58 -14.45
C GLY A 156 11.57 1.31 -13.06
N TRP A 157 11.19 0.18 -12.45
CA TRP A 157 11.74 -0.23 -11.17
C TRP A 157 13.25 -0.51 -11.27
N ALA A 158 13.67 -1.25 -12.29
CA ALA A 158 15.09 -1.53 -12.54
C ALA A 158 15.90 -0.24 -12.80
N ASP A 159 15.34 0.69 -13.57
CA ASP A 159 15.96 1.99 -13.88
C ASP A 159 16.22 2.81 -12.61
N VAL A 160 15.20 3.01 -11.77
CA VAL A 160 15.36 3.82 -10.54
C VAL A 160 16.31 3.17 -9.55
N ILE A 161 16.32 1.84 -9.42
CA ILE A 161 17.26 1.14 -8.53
C ILE A 161 18.71 1.31 -9.00
N LYS A 162 18.99 1.16 -10.30
CA LYS A 162 20.34 1.40 -10.85
C LYS A 162 20.82 2.82 -10.55
N LYS A 163 19.96 3.83 -10.78
CA LYS A 163 20.26 5.23 -10.48
C LYS A 163 20.50 5.46 -8.99
N ALA A 164 19.71 4.84 -8.13
CA ALA A 164 19.83 4.97 -6.68
C ALA A 164 21.13 4.35 -6.15
N LEU A 165 21.50 3.16 -6.64
CA LEU A 165 22.75 2.50 -6.27
C LEU A 165 23.97 3.28 -6.74
N ALA A 166 23.96 3.80 -7.97
CA ALA A 166 25.00 4.67 -8.46
C ALA A 166 25.16 5.94 -7.60
N LYS A 167 24.04 6.58 -7.18
CA LYS A 167 24.04 7.74 -6.27
C LYS A 167 24.66 7.38 -4.91
N LEU A 168 24.48 6.17 -4.43
CA LEU A 168 25.09 5.68 -3.18
C LEU A 168 26.52 5.14 -3.38
N LYS A 169 27.08 5.25 -4.58
CA LYS A 169 28.42 4.75 -4.96
C LYS A 169 28.56 3.22 -4.85
N TYR A 170 27.46 2.48 -5.01
CA TYR A 170 27.51 1.04 -5.23
C TYR A 170 27.62 0.75 -6.73
N ASN A 171 28.69 0.06 -7.16
CA ASN A 171 28.81 -0.44 -8.53
C ASN A 171 27.84 -1.63 -8.70
N VAL A 172 27.00 -1.58 -9.76
CA VAL A 172 26.06 -2.63 -10.14
C VAL A 172 26.41 -3.12 -11.53
#